data_382eb910036a1ad68a5b307ff588bc4d
#
_entry.id   382eb910036a1ad68a5b307ff588bc4d
#
_cell.length_a   1.000
_cell.length_b   1.000
_cell.length_c   1.000
_cell.angle_alpha   90.00
_cell.angle_beta   90.00
_cell.angle_gamma   90.00
#
_symmetry.space_group_name_H-M   'P 1'
#
loop_
_entity.id
_entity.type
_entity.pdbx_description
1 polymer ?
#
loop_
_entity_poly.entity_id
_entity_poly.type
_entity_poly.pdbx_seq_one_letter_code
_entity_poly.pdbx_strand_id
1 'polypeptide(L)' 'MHKRDYEVIASIFRVTKANTKVSEYAWNHFRALFVACLKQYPNFDAEKFVRETER' A
#
# COMPACT_ATOMS: atom_id res chain seq x y z
N MET A 1 -2.49 10.15 -10.82
CA MET A 1 -1.53 10.25 -9.71
C MET A 1 -0.12 10.05 -10.22
N HIS A 2 0.83 10.72 -9.61
CA HIS A 2 2.23 10.57 -9.97
C HIS A 2 2.89 9.46 -9.17
N LYS A 3 4.05 8.99 -9.67
CA LYS A 3 4.81 7.95 -8.98
C LYS A 3 5.12 8.32 -7.52
N ARG A 4 5.45 9.59 -7.28
CA ARG A 4 5.75 10.07 -5.94
C ARG A 4 4.57 9.90 -4.99
N ASP A 5 3.35 10.06 -5.49
CA ASP A 5 2.15 9.92 -4.67
C ASP A 5 2.00 8.49 -4.16
N TYR A 6 2.28 7.52 -5.03
CA TYR A 6 2.23 6.11 -4.63
C TYR A 6 3.30 5.79 -3.59
N GLU A 7 4.47 6.39 -3.73
CA GLU A 7 5.55 6.19 -2.77
C GLU A 7 5.19 6.76 -1.39
N VAL A 8 4.54 7.91 -1.37
CA VAL A 8 4.07 8.52 -0.13
C VAL A 8 3.02 7.64 0.54
N ILE A 9 2.07 7.14 -0.24
CA ILE A 9 1.01 6.26 0.29
C ILE A 9 1.64 4.98 0.84
N ALA A 10 2.59 4.40 0.14
CA ALA A 10 3.27 3.19 0.61
C ALA A 10 4.02 3.45 1.92
N SER A 11 4.61 4.63 2.06
CA SER A 11 5.29 5.02 3.29
C SER A 11 4.32 5.10 4.46
N ILE A 12 3.13 5.66 4.22
CA ILE A 12 2.09 5.75 5.23
C ILE A 12 1.68 4.35 5.68
N PHE A 13 1.55 3.41 4.75
CA PHE A 13 1.25 2.01 5.08
C PHE A 13 2.31 1.41 5.99
N ARG A 14 3.58 1.60 5.66
CA ARG A 14 4.67 1.07 6.48
C ARG A 14 4.65 1.63 7.90
N VAL A 15 4.48 2.94 8.01
CA VAL A 15 4.47 3.60 9.32
C VAL A 15 3.27 3.14 10.13
N THR A 16 2.11 3.03 9.49
CA THR A 16 0.89 2.59 10.17
C THR A 16 1.05 1.19 10.71
N LYS A 17 1.60 0.28 9.91
CA LYS A 17 1.82 -1.09 10.35
C LYS A 17 2.76 -1.16 11.55
N ALA A 18 3.81 -0.33 11.54
CA ALA A 18 4.80 -0.32 12.61
C ALA A 18 4.23 0.21 13.92
N ASN A 19 3.25 1.11 13.86
CA ASN A 19 2.73 1.81 15.02
C ASN A 19 1.35 1.33 15.47
N THR A 20 0.78 0.35 14.79
CA THR A 20 -0.57 -0.13 15.10
C THR A 20 -0.56 -1.64 15.25
N LYS A 21 -1.21 -2.13 16.32
CA LYS A 21 -1.33 -3.57 16.52
C LYS A 21 -2.51 -4.08 15.70
N VAL A 22 -2.23 -4.47 14.47
CA VAL A 22 -3.24 -5.01 13.56
C VAL A 22 -2.84 -6.44 13.23
N SER A 23 -3.83 -7.33 13.15
CA SER A 23 -3.55 -8.72 12.76
C SER A 23 -3.02 -8.72 11.32
N GLU A 24 -2.14 -9.68 11.02
CA GLU A 24 -1.57 -9.79 9.69
C GLU A 24 -2.65 -10.03 8.64
N TYR A 25 -3.68 -10.81 9.00
CA TYR A 25 -4.80 -11.06 8.11
C TYR A 25 -5.54 -9.76 7.76
N ALA A 26 -5.88 -8.98 8.78
CA ALA A 26 -6.59 -7.72 8.55
C ALA A 26 -5.74 -6.74 7.74
N TRP A 27 -4.46 -6.69 8.02
CA TRP A 27 -3.53 -5.83 7.29
C TRP A 27 -3.46 -6.20 5.81
N ASN A 28 -3.29 -7.48 5.52
CA ASN A 28 -3.20 -7.96 4.15
C ASN A 28 -4.51 -7.72 3.39
N HIS A 29 -5.63 -7.89 4.05
CA HIS A 29 -6.94 -7.65 3.45
C HIS A 29 -7.12 -6.18 3.10
N PHE A 30 -6.79 -5.30 4.03
CA PHE A 30 -6.88 -3.86 3.82
C PHE A 30 -5.99 -3.41 2.66
N ARG A 31 -4.75 -3.88 2.65
CA ARG A 31 -3.81 -3.55 1.58
C ARG A 31 -4.31 -4.03 0.23
N ALA A 32 -4.86 -5.25 0.18
CA ALA A 32 -5.38 -5.80 -1.06
C ALA A 32 -6.53 -4.96 -1.61
N LEU A 33 -7.44 -4.51 -0.75
CA LEU A 33 -8.53 -3.64 -1.17
C LEU A 33 -8.01 -2.31 -1.68
N PHE A 34 -7.01 -1.76 -1.02
CA PHE A 34 -6.42 -0.49 -1.42
C PHE A 34 -5.75 -0.61 -2.79
N VAL A 35 -5.02 -1.70 -3.01
CA VAL A 35 -4.39 -1.97 -4.30
C VAL A 35 -5.43 -2.11 -5.39
N ALA A 36 -6.54 -2.82 -5.11
CA ALA A 36 -7.61 -2.99 -6.08
C ALA A 36 -8.20 -1.65 -6.51
N CYS A 37 -8.36 -0.72 -5.56
CA CYS A 37 -8.85 0.61 -5.87
C CYS A 37 -7.85 1.41 -6.71
N LEU A 38 -6.56 1.29 -6.42
CA LEU A 38 -5.55 2.04 -7.15
C LEU A 38 -5.30 1.51 -8.56
N LYS A 39 -5.70 0.27 -8.84
CA LYS A 39 -5.51 -0.30 -10.17
C LYS A 39 -6.29 0.43 -11.27
N GLN A 40 -7.24 1.27 -10.90
CA GLN A 40 -7.95 2.08 -11.89
C GLN A 40 -7.05 3.15 -12.52
N TYR A 41 -5.93 3.46 -11.89
CA TYR A 41 -4.99 4.45 -12.41
C TYR A 41 -3.98 3.77 -13.34
N PRO A 42 -3.81 4.27 -14.59
CA PRO A 42 -2.98 3.57 -15.58
C PRO A 42 -1.50 3.48 -15.23
N ASN A 43 -1.00 4.38 -14.41
CA ASN A 43 0.42 4.39 -14.06
C ASN A 43 0.74 3.65 -12.75
N PHE A 44 -0.24 2.99 -12.17
CA PHE A 44 -0.04 2.32 -10.91
C PHE A 44 0.62 0.96 -11.11
N ASP A 45 1.76 0.76 -10.43
CA ASP A 45 2.49 -0.51 -10.42
C ASP A 45 2.20 -1.22 -9.11
N ALA A 46 1.30 -2.20 -9.15
CA ALA A 46 0.85 -2.91 -7.96
C ALA A 46 1.98 -3.69 -7.28
N GLU A 47 2.83 -4.35 -8.06
CA GLU A 47 3.94 -5.11 -7.49
C GLU A 47 4.92 -4.23 -6.73
N LYS A 48 5.27 -3.10 -7.32
CA LYS A 48 6.18 -2.16 -6.70
C LYS A 48 5.55 -1.57 -5.44
N PHE A 49 4.26 -1.24 -5.50
CA PHE A 49 3.55 -0.69 -4.35
C PHE A 49 3.57 -1.67 -3.18
N VAL A 50 3.22 -2.93 -3.42
CA VAL A 50 3.20 -3.95 -2.39
C VAL A 50 4.59 -4.13 -1.79
N ARG A 51 5.61 -4.17 -2.64
CA ARG A 51 7.00 -4.30 -2.20
C ARG A 51 7.41 -3.13 -1.31
N GLU A 52 7.01 -1.93 -1.66
CA GLU A 52 7.33 -0.74 -0.87
C GLU A 52 6.61 -0.75 0.49
N THR A 53 5.43 -1.33 0.57
CA THR A 53 4.72 -1.44 1.86
C THR A 53 5.35 -2.47 2.78
N GLU A 54 6.18 -3.36 2.24
CA GLU A 54 6.80 -4.44 3.01
C GLU A 54 8.25 -4.15 3.43
N ARG A 55 8.80 -3.02 3.01
CA ARG A 55 10.19 -2.66 3.33
C ARG A 55 10.43 -2.45 4.79
#